data_f7e508f8ff738a47a501218e8dc9d301
#
_entry.id   f7e508f8ff738a47a501218e8dc9d301
#
_cell.length_a   1.000
_cell.length_b   1.000
_cell.length_c   1.000
_cell.angle_alpha   90.00
_cell.angle_beta   90.00
_cell.angle_gamma   90.00
#
_symmetry.space_group_name_H-M   'P 1'
#
loop_
_entity.id
_entity.type
_entity.pdbx_description
1 polymer ?
#
loop_
_entity_poly.entity_id
_entity_poly.type
_entity_poly.pdbx_seq_one_letter_code
_entity_poly.pdbx_strand_id
1 'polypeptide(L)'
;MNYFAYAENLNRKQMQQRCPGSKPLFTATLPNYKLIFSGWSRELRGGKATILSSRGDKVRGGIYEVSDACLRQLDRYEAGYTRLNVTVFDDDGQSHQAITYMKAGQLDVTAPSLDYGEI
;
A
#
# COMPACT_ATOMS: atom_id res chain seq x y z
N MET A 1 -11.00 7.20 9.76
CA MET A 1 -9.53 7.18 9.64
C MET A 1 -9.12 7.06 8.18
N ASN A 2 -7.94 7.52 7.91
CA ASN A 2 -7.44 7.56 6.54
C ASN A 2 -6.71 6.28 6.19
N TYR A 3 -7.06 5.73 5.03
CA TYR A 3 -6.39 4.56 4.48
C TYR A 3 -5.75 4.96 3.16
N PHE A 4 -4.43 4.76 3.05
CA PHE A 4 -3.71 5.06 1.82
C PHE A 4 -3.70 3.81 0.96
N ALA A 5 -4.40 3.89 -0.17
CA ALA A 5 -4.51 2.78 -1.11
C ALA A 5 -3.56 2.98 -2.28
N TYR A 6 -2.86 1.93 -2.65
CA TYR A 6 -1.98 1.96 -3.81
C TYR A 6 -2.22 0.70 -4.63
N ALA A 7 -1.75 0.72 -5.87
CA ALA A 7 -1.89 -0.40 -6.80
C ALA A 7 -3.36 -0.79 -6.97
N GLU A 8 -3.67 -2.06 -6.86
CA GLU A 8 -5.03 -2.51 -7.13
C GLU A 8 -6.06 -1.96 -6.16
N ASN A 9 -5.65 -1.61 -4.96
CA ASN A 9 -6.59 -1.05 -4.00
C ASN A 9 -7.02 0.38 -4.33
N LEU A 10 -6.39 0.98 -5.34
CA LEU A 10 -6.86 2.26 -5.83
C LEU A 10 -8.16 2.12 -6.60
N ASN A 11 -8.50 0.92 -7.04
CA ASN A 11 -9.70 0.69 -7.82
C ASN A 11 -10.93 0.90 -6.96
N ARG A 12 -11.72 1.91 -7.28
CA ARG A 12 -12.91 2.24 -6.49
C ARG A 12 -13.92 1.13 -6.44
N LYS A 13 -14.09 0.41 -7.53
CA LYS A 13 -15.00 -0.70 -7.58
C LYS A 13 -14.62 -1.76 -6.59
N GLN A 14 -13.34 -2.08 -6.55
CA GLN A 14 -12.84 -3.08 -5.66
C GLN A 14 -12.97 -2.65 -4.21
N MET A 15 -12.71 -1.38 -3.92
CA MET A 15 -12.88 -0.86 -2.57
C MET A 15 -14.35 -0.91 -2.14
N GLN A 16 -15.27 -0.63 -3.04
CA GLN A 16 -16.68 -0.73 -2.73
C GLN A 16 -17.07 -2.15 -2.37
N GLN A 17 -16.48 -3.13 -3.03
CA GLN A 17 -16.78 -4.53 -2.74
C GLN A 17 -16.18 -4.97 -1.42
N ARG A 18 -14.95 -4.56 -1.16
CA ARG A 18 -14.24 -4.99 0.04
C ARG A 18 -14.70 -4.22 1.28
N CYS A 19 -15.08 -2.97 1.06
CA CYS A 19 -15.41 -2.06 2.14
C CYS A 19 -16.48 -1.09 1.71
N PRO A 20 -17.76 -1.53 1.69
CA PRO A 20 -18.82 -0.70 1.13
C PRO A 20 -18.98 0.67 1.75
N GLY A 21 -18.57 0.85 2.98
CA GLY A 21 -18.70 2.14 3.63
C GLY A 21 -17.54 3.09 3.40
N SER A 22 -16.55 2.69 2.64
CA SER A 22 -15.40 3.55 2.42
C SER A 22 -15.73 4.68 1.47
N LYS A 23 -15.04 5.81 1.63
CA LYS A 23 -15.25 6.98 0.77
C LYS A 23 -13.92 7.47 0.24
N PRO A 24 -13.79 7.63 -1.08
CA PRO A 24 -12.56 8.22 -1.60
C PRO A 24 -12.53 9.71 -1.27
N LEU A 25 -11.40 10.19 -0.80
CA LEU A 25 -11.26 11.57 -0.38
C LEU A 25 -10.40 12.39 -1.35
N PHE A 26 -9.15 11.98 -1.55
CA PHE A 26 -8.24 12.72 -2.41
C PHE A 26 -7.05 11.84 -2.77
N THR A 27 -6.29 12.29 -3.76
CA THR A 27 -5.05 11.61 -4.13
C THR A 27 -3.93 12.12 -3.26
N ALA A 28 -2.94 11.28 -3.04
CA ALA A 28 -1.83 11.63 -2.16
C ALA A 28 -0.55 10.94 -2.59
N THR A 29 0.55 11.42 -2.05
CA THR A 29 1.88 10.89 -2.34
C THR A 29 2.52 10.42 -1.04
N LEU A 30 3.07 9.22 -1.06
CA LEU A 30 3.83 8.67 0.05
C LEU A 30 5.30 8.78 -0.30
N PRO A 31 6.06 9.68 0.34
CA PRO A 31 7.47 9.85 -0.01
C PRO A 31 8.33 8.79 0.64
N ASN A 32 9.48 8.55 0.03
CA ASN A 32 10.52 7.66 0.53
C ASN A 32 10.12 6.20 0.58
N TYR A 33 9.25 5.83 -0.33
CA TYR A 33 8.88 4.44 -0.57
C TYR A 33 8.79 4.24 -2.08
N LYS A 34 8.93 3.01 -2.50
CA LYS A 34 8.71 2.66 -3.90
C LYS A 34 7.78 1.46 -3.98
N LEU A 35 7.12 1.35 -5.11
CA LEU A 35 6.20 0.25 -5.36
C LEU A 35 6.99 -0.89 -5.97
N ILE A 36 6.81 -2.09 -5.44
CA ILE A 36 7.43 -3.28 -5.99
C ILE A 36 6.39 -4.39 -6.08
N PHE A 37 6.67 -5.36 -6.92
CA PHE A 37 5.82 -6.52 -7.06
C PHE A 37 6.57 -7.70 -6.46
N SER A 38 6.05 -8.23 -5.37
CA SER A 38 6.72 -9.28 -4.66
C SER A 38 6.00 -10.59 -4.85
N GLY A 39 6.65 -11.66 -4.47
CA GLY A 39 6.03 -12.94 -4.52
C GLY A 39 5.72 -13.31 -5.95
N TRP A 40 6.69 -13.59 -6.71
CA TRP A 40 6.53 -13.97 -8.08
C TRP A 40 5.40 -14.98 -8.22
N SER A 41 4.42 -14.64 -9.03
CA SER A 41 3.27 -15.52 -9.22
C SER A 41 2.72 -15.37 -10.62
N ARG A 42 2.68 -16.46 -11.34
CA ARG A 42 2.13 -16.44 -12.68
C ARG A 42 0.62 -16.34 -12.66
N GLU A 43 0.02 -16.97 -11.67
CA GLU A 43 -1.43 -16.94 -11.55
C GLU A 43 -1.92 -15.53 -11.36
N LEU A 44 -1.15 -14.72 -10.67
CA LEU A 44 -1.54 -13.36 -10.42
C LEU A 44 -1.01 -12.39 -11.45
N ARG A 45 -0.33 -12.92 -12.43
CA ARG A 45 0.19 -12.10 -13.51
C ARG A 45 1.05 -10.97 -13.01
N GLY A 46 2.06 -11.33 -12.28
CA GLY A 46 2.97 -10.34 -11.79
C GLY A 46 3.01 -10.23 -10.30
N GLY A 47 2.27 -11.07 -9.62
CA GLY A 47 2.30 -11.05 -8.18
C GLY A 47 1.55 -9.87 -7.60
N LYS A 48 1.68 -9.69 -6.32
CA LYS A 48 1.01 -8.63 -5.61
C LYS A 48 1.96 -7.48 -5.36
N ALA A 49 1.41 -6.28 -5.40
CA ALA A 49 2.20 -5.09 -5.16
C ALA A 49 2.40 -4.88 -3.67
N THR A 50 3.54 -4.33 -3.31
CA THR A 50 3.80 -3.84 -1.98
C THR A 50 4.70 -2.63 -2.08
N ILE A 51 4.95 -1.98 -0.94
CA ILE A 51 5.85 -0.85 -0.90
C ILE A 51 7.08 -1.22 -0.10
N LEU A 52 8.17 -0.57 -0.43
CA LEU A 52 9.44 -0.79 0.26
C LEU A 52 10.10 0.55 0.49
N SER A 53 10.70 0.71 1.65
CA SER A 53 11.39 1.94 1.99
C SER A 53 12.45 2.25 0.94
N SER A 54 12.45 3.46 0.42
CA SER A 54 13.38 3.84 -0.64
C SER A 54 13.54 5.35 -0.66
N ARG A 55 14.66 5.82 -0.13
CA ARG A 55 14.90 7.26 -0.03
C ARG A 55 14.85 7.91 -1.41
N GLY A 56 14.09 8.99 -1.49
CA GLY A 56 14.00 9.77 -2.72
C GLY A 56 12.94 9.31 -3.69
N ASP A 57 12.39 8.12 -3.49
CA ASP A 57 11.30 7.65 -4.32
C ASP A 57 9.97 8.03 -3.71
N LYS A 58 8.89 7.78 -4.41
CA LYS A 58 7.56 8.09 -3.92
C LYS A 58 6.53 7.19 -4.58
N VAL A 59 5.42 7.01 -3.89
CA VAL A 59 4.31 6.20 -4.38
C VAL A 59 3.08 7.07 -4.43
N ARG A 60 2.42 7.10 -5.58
CA ARG A 60 1.14 7.81 -5.71
C ARG A 60 0.03 6.85 -5.33
N GLY A 61 -0.97 7.39 -4.66
CA GLY A 61 -2.11 6.60 -4.26
C GLY A 61 -3.29 7.48 -3.95
N GLY A 62 -4.26 6.91 -3.26
CA GLY A 62 -5.46 7.64 -2.89
C GLY A 62 -5.79 7.42 -1.44
N ILE A 63 -6.45 8.40 -0.85
CA ILE A 63 -6.90 8.32 0.53
C ILE A 63 -8.38 8.02 0.53
N TYR A 64 -8.74 7.01 1.32
CA TYR A 64 -10.13 6.67 1.57
C TYR A 64 -10.42 6.87 3.04
N GLU A 65 -11.62 7.31 3.34
CA GLU A 65 -12.06 7.32 4.71
C GLU A 65 -12.65 5.96 5.03
N VAL A 66 -12.18 5.33 6.09
CA VAL A 66 -12.59 3.98 6.45
C VAL A 66 -12.85 3.89 7.95
N SER A 67 -13.62 2.89 8.34
CA SER A 67 -13.89 2.61 9.74
C SER A 67 -12.98 1.48 10.23
N ASP A 68 -13.00 1.23 11.52
CA ASP A 68 -12.29 0.10 12.08
C ASP A 68 -12.78 -1.22 11.49
N ALA A 69 -14.09 -1.32 11.32
CA ALA A 69 -14.66 -2.53 10.73
C ALA A 69 -14.17 -2.74 9.32
N CYS A 70 -14.04 -1.65 8.59
CA CYS A 70 -13.53 -1.70 7.23
C CYS A 70 -12.09 -2.17 7.22
N LEU A 71 -11.26 -1.66 8.12
CA LEU A 71 -9.87 -2.09 8.18
C LEU A 71 -9.75 -3.58 8.50
N ARG A 72 -10.61 -4.08 9.39
CA ARG A 72 -10.59 -5.50 9.69
C ARG A 72 -10.96 -6.35 8.48
N GLN A 73 -11.88 -5.82 7.65
CA GLN A 73 -12.23 -6.49 6.39
C GLN A 73 -11.02 -6.50 5.46
N LEU A 74 -10.37 -5.34 5.32
CA LEU A 74 -9.21 -5.23 4.45
C LEU A 74 -8.08 -6.15 4.91
N ASP A 75 -7.91 -6.30 6.20
CA ASP A 75 -6.88 -7.21 6.72
C ASP A 75 -7.02 -8.61 6.14
N ARG A 76 -8.24 -9.05 5.90
CA ARG A 76 -8.47 -10.38 5.36
C ARG A 76 -8.04 -10.47 3.90
N TYR A 77 -8.27 -9.40 3.14
CA TYR A 77 -7.86 -9.38 1.74
C TYR A 77 -6.36 -9.21 1.61
N GLU A 78 -5.75 -8.62 2.64
CA GLU A 78 -4.31 -8.37 2.64
C GLU A 78 -3.57 -9.41 3.48
N ALA A 79 -3.97 -10.65 3.36
CA ALA A 79 -3.29 -11.73 4.09
C ALA A 79 -1.80 -11.73 3.72
N GLY A 80 -0.95 -11.79 4.72
CA GLY A 80 0.48 -11.69 4.50
C GLY A 80 1.02 -10.27 4.50
N TYR A 81 0.14 -9.28 4.69
CA TYR A 81 0.56 -7.88 4.82
C TYR A 81 0.36 -7.41 6.24
N THR A 82 1.08 -6.39 6.63
CA THR A 82 0.92 -5.78 7.94
C THR A 82 0.52 -4.32 7.75
N ARG A 83 -0.19 -3.80 8.74
CA ARG A 83 -0.55 -2.38 8.74
C ARG A 83 0.68 -1.55 9.07
N LEU A 84 0.74 -0.38 8.46
CA LEU A 84 1.85 0.54 8.66
C LEU A 84 1.29 1.95 8.73
N ASN A 85 1.72 2.70 9.72
CA ASN A 85 1.33 4.11 9.82
C ASN A 85 2.29 4.94 9.00
N VAL A 86 1.75 5.79 8.14
CA VAL A 86 2.58 6.59 7.25
C VAL A 86 2.08 8.03 7.25
N THR A 87 2.94 8.92 6.80
CA THR A 87 2.57 10.31 6.52
C THR A 87 2.57 10.49 5.01
N VAL A 88 1.46 10.94 4.49
CA VAL A 88 1.33 11.20 3.06
C VAL A 88 1.06 12.67 2.84
N PHE A 89 1.23 13.13 1.61
CA PHE A 89 1.02 14.53 1.26
C PHE A 89 0.00 14.64 0.16
N ASP A 90 -0.96 15.54 0.33
CA ASP A 90 -1.94 15.78 -0.72
C ASP A 90 -1.33 16.68 -1.81
N ASP A 91 -2.12 16.99 -2.82
CA ASP A 91 -1.62 17.75 -3.96
C ASP A 91 -1.35 19.22 -3.61
N ASP A 92 -1.82 19.67 -2.46
CA ASP A 92 -1.52 21.01 -1.97
C ASP A 92 -0.31 21.02 -1.05
N GLY A 93 0.32 19.88 -0.86
CA GLY A 93 1.50 19.77 -0.04
C GLY A 93 1.25 19.61 1.45
N GLN A 94 -0.01 19.40 1.84
CA GLN A 94 -0.33 19.22 3.25
C GLN A 94 -0.19 17.78 3.66
N SER A 95 0.29 17.57 4.87
CA SER A 95 0.53 16.21 5.36
C SER A 95 -0.70 15.63 6.03
N HIS A 96 -0.85 14.33 5.91
CA HIS A 96 -1.94 13.59 6.52
C HIS A 96 -1.41 12.27 7.05
N GLN A 97 -1.89 11.89 8.22
CA GLN A 97 -1.55 10.57 8.76
C GLN A 97 -2.50 9.55 8.16
N ALA A 98 -1.96 8.41 7.78
CA ALA A 98 -2.77 7.36 7.15
C ALA A 98 -2.24 6.00 7.53
N ILE A 99 -3.08 4.99 7.33
CA ILE A 99 -2.71 3.60 7.50
C ILE A 99 -2.60 2.99 6.11
N THR A 100 -1.58 2.18 5.88
CA THR A 100 -1.47 1.43 4.64
C THR A 100 -0.99 0.02 4.96
N TYR A 101 -0.77 -0.79 3.94
CA TYR A 101 -0.33 -2.16 4.11
C TYR A 101 1.02 -2.37 3.43
N MET A 102 1.87 -3.15 4.09
CA MET A 102 3.15 -3.53 3.52
C MET A 102 3.30 -5.02 3.71
N LYS A 103 3.83 -5.71 2.72
CA LYS A 103 3.93 -7.16 2.79
C LYS A 103 4.87 -7.57 3.91
N ALA A 104 4.38 -8.46 4.77
CA ALA A 104 5.19 -8.95 5.87
C ALA A 104 6.31 -9.83 5.32
N GLY A 105 7.47 -9.73 5.90
CA GLY A 105 8.60 -10.53 5.46
C GLY A 105 9.21 -10.09 4.15
N GLN A 106 8.72 -9.02 3.59
CA GLN A 106 9.21 -8.55 2.31
C GLN A 106 10.71 -8.27 2.35
N LEU A 107 11.16 -7.79 3.46
CA LEU A 107 12.55 -7.42 3.57
C LEU A 107 13.48 -8.58 3.46
N ASP A 108 13.00 -9.75 3.73
CA ASP A 108 13.83 -10.91 3.66
C ASP A 108 14.29 -11.23 2.27
N VAL A 109 13.52 -10.81 1.33
CA VAL A 109 13.82 -11.11 -0.01
C VAL A 109 14.93 -10.32 -0.51
N THR A 110 14.99 -9.23 -0.04
CA THR A 110 15.91 -8.42 -0.55
C THR A 110 17.24 -8.74 -0.30
N ALA A 111 16.89 -9.31 -0.11
CA ALA A 111 18.00 -9.41 -0.21
C ALA A 111 18.38 -9.60 -1.51
N PRO A 112 18.00 -9.67 -1.57
CA PRO A 112 18.46 -9.69 -2.34
C PRO A 112 18.71 -9.54 -3.04
N SER A 113 18.51 -9.70 -3.02
CA SER A 113 18.89 -9.43 -3.52
C SER A 113 19.35 -9.03 -3.78
N LEU A 114 19.29 -9.05 -3.51
CA LEU A 114 19.88 -8.69 -3.70
C LEU A 114 20.54 -8.53 -3.98
N ASP A 115 20.43 -8.60 -3.92
CA ASP A 115 21.05 -8.51 -4.09
C ASP A 115 21.60 -8.32 -4.31
N TYR A 116 21.50 -8.57 -4.25
CA TYR A 116 22.08 -8.52 -4.24
C TYR A 116 22.74 -8.15 -4.44
N GLY A 117 22.55 -8.16 -4.36
CA GLY A 117 23.32 -7.80 -4.38
C GLY A 117 23.86 -7.47 -4.29
N GLU A 118 23.87 -7.36 -4.36
CA GLU A 118 24.48 -7.12 -4.06
C GLU A 118 24.98 -7.17 -3.94
N ILE A 119 24.85 -7.52 -4.02
CA ILE A 119 25.33 -7.71 -3.65
C ILE A 119 25.75 -7.72 -3.59
#